data_16a068ef66009bef72cba14fa9ea113a
#
_entry.id   16a068ef66009bef72cba14fa9ea113a
#
_cell.length_a   1.000
_cell.length_b   1.000
_cell.length_c   1.000
_cell.angle_alpha   90.00
_cell.angle_beta   90.00
_cell.angle_gamma   90.00
#
_symmetry.space_group_name_H-M   'P 1'
#
loop_
_entity.id
_entity.type
_entity.pdbx_description
1 polymer ?
#
loop_
_entity_poly.entity_id
_entity_poly.type
_entity_poly.pdbx_seq_one_letter_code
_entity_poly.pdbx_strand_id
1 'polypeptide(L)'
;ETVPGKRDSESVTVYGTQQGSHYMKTDFPDEGVYVSDGYAEKYNIKTGDTIWLKETYGDKTYSFAVKGIYVYPSGLSVFMSMPQFCRVFEKSDTYFNGYFSNEKITDIEEAYIASTITQDDLTKISRQLDVSMGNMFQLINVFAVLLFALLIYLLTKLIIEKNEHSISMVKILGYENDEIVRLYLVSTSWVVAVSVLLSLWIATWTIKVIYVYMMAEFSGWLSLYIEPAIYWKMFLMGMAVYALVALLQFFRISKIPMETALKNIE
;
A
#
# COMPACT_ATOMS: atom_id res chain seq x y z
N GLU A 1 29.25 2.87 -4.39
CA GLU A 1 28.06 3.71 -4.36
C GLU A 1 27.90 4.36 -3.03
N THR A 2 27.96 5.64 -2.95
CA THR A 2 27.78 6.36 -1.71
C THR A 2 26.78 7.47 -1.92
N VAL A 3 25.72 7.45 -1.13
CA VAL A 3 24.87 8.63 -0.99
C VAL A 3 25.45 9.48 0.10
N PRO A 4 25.65 10.79 -0.12
CA PRO A 4 26.19 11.68 0.91
C PRO A 4 25.33 11.64 2.18
N GLY A 5 25.94 11.28 3.32
CA GLY A 5 25.31 11.33 4.62
C GLY A 5 24.87 10.00 5.23
N LYS A 6 24.97 8.85 4.53
CA LYS A 6 24.74 7.52 5.11
C LYS A 6 26.03 6.71 5.25
N ARG A 7 26.10 5.91 6.31
CA ARG A 7 27.28 5.06 6.62
C ARG A 7 27.43 3.85 5.70
N ASP A 8 26.33 3.42 5.06
CA ASP A 8 26.31 2.23 4.21
C ASP A 8 26.06 2.64 2.76
N SER A 9 26.91 2.15 1.85
CA SER A 9 26.76 2.29 0.42
C SER A 9 25.71 1.29 -0.08
N GLU A 10 24.80 1.71 -0.94
CA GLU A 10 23.81 0.85 -1.57
C GLU A 10 24.03 0.74 -3.07
N SER A 11 23.70 -0.45 -3.60
CA SER A 11 23.76 -0.70 -5.03
C SER A 11 22.69 0.04 -5.80
N VAL A 12 23.09 0.82 -6.79
CA VAL A 12 22.19 1.54 -7.70
C VAL A 12 22.44 1.04 -9.13
N THR A 13 21.37 0.65 -9.81
CA THR A 13 21.47 0.23 -11.20
C THR A 13 21.41 1.45 -12.11
N VAL A 14 22.39 1.57 -13.04
CA VAL A 14 22.40 2.65 -14.02
C VAL A 14 21.98 2.10 -15.38
N TYR A 15 20.96 2.69 -15.96
CA TYR A 15 20.42 2.32 -17.28
C TYR A 15 20.79 3.37 -18.34
N GLY A 16 21.51 2.94 -19.37
CA GLY A 16 21.62 3.67 -20.63
C GLY A 16 20.53 3.21 -21.59
N THR A 17 19.64 4.09 -22.01
CA THR A 17 18.47 3.72 -22.81
C THR A 17 18.54 4.36 -24.19
N GLN A 18 18.11 3.62 -25.22
CA GLN A 18 17.94 4.17 -26.55
C GLN A 18 16.70 5.06 -26.62
N GLN A 19 16.79 6.14 -27.37
CA GLN A 19 15.64 7.00 -27.68
C GLN A 19 14.60 6.23 -28.50
N GLY A 20 13.32 6.48 -28.24
CA GLY A 20 12.22 5.80 -28.94
C GLY A 20 12.03 4.32 -28.56
N SER A 21 12.56 3.87 -27.44
CA SER A 21 12.37 2.50 -26.96
C SER A 21 10.91 2.20 -26.65
N HIS A 22 10.37 1.10 -27.16
CA HIS A 22 9.00 0.64 -26.84
C HIS A 22 8.82 0.21 -25.37
N TYR A 23 9.91 -0.10 -24.69
CA TYR A 23 9.90 -0.58 -23.29
C TYR A 23 10.03 0.55 -22.27
N MET A 24 10.48 1.71 -22.69
CA MET A 24 10.59 2.91 -21.86
C MET A 24 9.60 3.97 -22.34
N LYS A 25 8.78 4.47 -21.44
CA LYS A 25 7.72 5.46 -21.77
C LYS A 25 8.25 6.89 -21.94
N THR A 26 9.52 7.11 -21.66
CA THR A 26 10.13 8.45 -21.64
C THR A 26 11.50 8.36 -22.28
N ASP A 27 11.82 9.32 -23.13
CA ASP A 27 13.17 9.53 -23.62
C ASP A 27 13.97 10.32 -22.56
N PHE A 28 15.14 9.82 -22.23
CA PHE A 28 15.99 10.44 -21.22
C PHE A 28 16.95 11.44 -21.86
N PRO A 29 17.31 12.52 -21.14
CA PRO A 29 18.16 13.58 -21.68
C PRO A 29 19.60 13.11 -21.93
N ASP A 30 20.29 13.78 -22.84
CA ASP A 30 21.71 13.56 -23.12
C ASP A 30 22.64 14.23 -22.11
N GLU A 31 22.09 15.05 -21.20
CA GLU A 31 22.80 15.67 -20.10
C GLU A 31 21.96 15.60 -18.83
N GLY A 32 22.58 15.13 -17.74
CA GLY A 32 21.91 14.86 -16.49
C GLY A 32 21.22 13.50 -16.47
N VAL A 33 20.48 13.20 -15.41
CA VAL A 33 19.89 11.88 -15.20
C VAL A 33 18.47 11.99 -14.65
N TYR A 34 17.69 10.95 -14.88
CA TYR A 34 16.46 10.70 -14.13
C TYR A 34 16.73 9.63 -13.07
N VAL A 35 16.12 9.79 -11.91
CA VAL A 35 16.19 8.81 -10.84
C VAL A 35 14.85 8.10 -10.68
N SER A 36 14.86 6.85 -10.20
CA SER A 36 13.61 6.16 -9.87
C SER A 36 12.87 6.88 -8.74
N ASP A 37 11.55 6.77 -8.73
CA ASP A 37 10.69 7.29 -7.65
C ASP A 37 11.14 6.76 -6.28
N GLY A 38 11.49 5.45 -6.19
CA GLY A 38 12.02 4.85 -4.98
C GLY A 38 13.34 5.46 -4.53
N TYR A 39 14.24 5.80 -5.47
CA TYR A 39 15.50 6.46 -5.13
C TYR A 39 15.26 7.89 -4.62
N ALA A 40 14.37 8.62 -5.28
CA ALA A 40 13.99 9.97 -4.87
C ALA A 40 13.32 9.99 -3.50
N GLU A 41 12.41 9.04 -3.23
CA GLU A 41 11.70 8.93 -1.97
C GLU A 41 12.62 8.54 -0.81
N LYS A 42 13.47 7.51 -1.01
CA LYS A 42 14.39 7.01 0.01
C LYS A 42 15.37 8.07 0.49
N TYR A 43 15.93 8.84 -0.44
CA TYR A 43 17.00 9.82 -0.15
C TYR A 43 16.52 11.27 -0.18
N ASN A 44 15.20 11.49 -0.32
CA ASN A 44 14.59 12.82 -0.42
C ASN A 44 15.23 13.71 -1.50
N ILE A 45 15.50 13.10 -2.69
CA ILE A 45 16.10 13.77 -3.83
C ILE A 45 15.01 14.48 -4.65
N LYS A 46 15.31 15.68 -5.10
CA LYS A 46 14.42 16.51 -5.93
C LYS A 46 15.07 16.80 -7.27
N THR A 47 14.24 17.16 -8.22
CA THR A 47 14.72 17.69 -9.51
C THR A 47 15.59 18.93 -9.29
N GLY A 48 16.78 18.94 -9.84
CA GLY A 48 17.80 19.97 -9.66
C GLY A 48 18.92 19.61 -8.68
N ASP A 49 18.75 18.58 -7.87
CA ASP A 49 19.79 18.10 -6.97
C ASP A 49 20.91 17.40 -7.73
N THR A 50 22.05 17.25 -7.10
CA THR A 50 23.19 16.50 -7.65
C THR A 50 23.39 15.22 -6.86
N ILE A 51 23.50 14.10 -7.56
CA ILE A 51 23.81 12.79 -6.97
C ILE A 51 25.26 12.40 -7.30
N TRP A 52 25.87 11.61 -6.43
CA TRP A 52 27.21 11.04 -6.61
C TRP A 52 27.13 9.52 -6.58
N LEU A 53 27.68 8.90 -7.60
CA LEU A 53 27.78 7.45 -7.70
C LEU A 53 29.25 7.05 -7.72
N LYS A 54 29.63 6.07 -6.93
CA LYS A 54 30.98 5.48 -6.93
C LYS A 54 30.92 4.09 -7.57
N GLU A 55 31.92 3.73 -8.32
CA GLU A 55 32.05 2.36 -8.86
C GLU A 55 32.18 1.34 -7.72
N THR A 56 31.49 0.19 -7.88
CA THR A 56 31.50 -0.88 -6.87
C THR A 56 32.89 -1.49 -6.68
N TYR A 57 33.66 -1.60 -7.75
CA TYR A 57 35.00 -2.21 -7.75
C TYR A 57 36.10 -1.25 -8.20
N GLY A 58 35.83 0.05 -8.22
CA GLY A 58 36.75 1.08 -8.65
C GLY A 58 36.78 2.30 -7.73
N ASP A 59 37.67 3.24 -8.01
CA ASP A 59 37.77 4.47 -7.25
C ASP A 59 37.13 5.67 -7.95
N LYS A 60 36.59 5.47 -9.16
CA LYS A 60 35.95 6.54 -9.91
C LYS A 60 34.61 6.93 -9.25
N THR A 61 34.41 8.23 -9.12
CA THR A 61 33.16 8.83 -8.63
C THR A 61 32.59 9.73 -9.72
N TYR A 62 31.31 9.57 -9.97
CA TYR A 62 30.56 10.32 -10.97
C TYR A 62 29.55 11.23 -10.30
N SER A 63 29.39 12.44 -10.79
CA SER A 63 28.37 13.38 -10.33
C SER A 63 27.36 13.63 -11.45
N PHE A 64 26.07 13.58 -11.12
CA PHE A 64 24.99 13.80 -12.07
C PHE A 64 23.96 14.77 -11.53
N ALA A 65 23.54 15.74 -12.36
CA ALA A 65 22.40 16.59 -12.06
C ALA A 65 21.10 15.84 -12.33
N VAL A 66 20.20 15.79 -11.36
CA VAL A 66 18.89 15.15 -11.47
C VAL A 66 17.95 16.07 -12.26
N LYS A 67 17.55 15.66 -13.45
CA LYS A 67 16.64 16.40 -14.33
C LYS A 67 15.17 16.02 -14.11
N GLY A 68 14.90 14.86 -13.53
CA GLY A 68 13.54 14.40 -13.28
C GLY A 68 13.48 13.10 -12.48
N ILE A 69 12.27 12.70 -12.16
CA ILE A 69 11.96 11.46 -11.46
C ILE A 69 11.15 10.58 -12.42
N TYR A 70 11.55 9.33 -12.56
CA TYR A 70 10.87 8.35 -13.41
C TYR A 70 10.22 7.29 -12.53
N VAL A 71 8.92 7.00 -12.77
CA VAL A 71 8.18 5.98 -12.00
C VAL A 71 8.70 4.61 -12.38
N TYR A 72 9.51 4.03 -11.51
CA TYR A 72 10.13 2.72 -11.68
C TYR A 72 10.21 1.98 -10.34
N PRO A 73 9.20 1.16 -10.03
CA PRO A 73 9.03 0.56 -8.70
C PRO A 73 10.02 -0.56 -8.37
N SER A 74 10.88 -0.95 -9.31
CA SER A 74 11.74 -2.14 -9.19
C SER A 74 13.08 -1.91 -8.51
N GLY A 75 13.28 -0.79 -7.81
CA GLY A 75 14.48 -0.55 -7.03
C GLY A 75 15.13 0.82 -7.23
N LEU A 76 16.34 0.95 -6.69
CA LEU A 76 17.13 2.16 -6.81
C LEU A 76 17.80 2.20 -8.20
N SER A 77 17.36 3.12 -9.04
CA SER A 77 17.84 3.17 -10.44
C SER A 77 18.06 4.60 -10.92
N VAL A 78 19.02 4.74 -11.80
CA VAL A 78 19.36 5.98 -12.49
C VAL A 78 19.26 5.73 -13.99
N PHE A 79 18.62 6.66 -14.70
CA PHE A 79 18.36 6.56 -16.14
C PHE A 79 18.99 7.71 -16.88
N MET A 80 19.66 7.42 -17.98
CA MET A 80 20.23 8.39 -18.90
C MET A 80 20.15 7.89 -20.34
N SER A 81 20.41 8.76 -21.31
CA SER A 81 20.49 8.35 -22.71
C SER A 81 21.69 7.42 -22.94
N MET A 82 21.58 6.53 -23.93
CA MET A 82 22.66 5.62 -24.29
C MET A 82 23.97 6.36 -24.73
N PRO A 83 23.88 7.45 -25.50
CA PRO A 83 25.09 8.24 -25.83
C PRO A 83 25.76 8.82 -24.59
N GLN A 84 25.00 9.31 -23.60
CA GLN A 84 25.58 9.81 -22.36
C GLN A 84 26.20 8.67 -21.55
N PHE A 85 25.53 7.52 -21.46
CA PHE A 85 26.03 6.33 -20.77
C PHE A 85 27.37 5.87 -21.33
N CYS A 86 27.48 5.71 -22.65
CA CYS A 86 28.73 5.30 -23.32
C CYS A 86 29.85 6.30 -23.08
N ARG A 87 29.58 7.59 -23.15
CA ARG A 87 30.55 8.66 -22.91
C ARG A 87 31.06 8.66 -21.46
N VAL A 88 30.17 8.57 -20.49
CA VAL A 88 30.51 8.65 -19.05
C VAL A 88 31.26 7.41 -18.58
N PHE A 89 30.83 6.23 -19.01
CA PHE A 89 31.41 4.95 -18.57
C PHE A 89 32.47 4.40 -19.55
N GLU A 90 32.91 5.22 -20.51
CA GLU A 90 33.98 4.87 -21.48
C GLU A 90 33.66 3.56 -22.23
N LYS A 91 32.40 3.41 -22.67
CA LYS A 91 31.93 2.25 -23.42
C LYS A 91 31.86 2.59 -24.92
N SER A 92 31.92 1.56 -25.78
CA SER A 92 31.72 1.76 -27.22
C SER A 92 30.26 2.14 -27.51
N ASP A 93 30.03 2.86 -28.61
CA ASP A 93 28.66 3.25 -29.03
C ASP A 93 27.77 2.04 -29.37
N THR A 94 28.39 0.88 -29.60
CA THR A 94 27.68 -0.39 -29.82
C THR A 94 27.54 -1.24 -28.58
N TYR A 95 27.86 -0.70 -27.40
CA TYR A 95 27.79 -1.43 -26.15
C TYR A 95 26.35 -1.73 -25.77
N PHE A 96 26.07 -2.96 -25.42
CA PHE A 96 24.85 -3.41 -24.75
C PHE A 96 25.18 -4.57 -23.83
N ASN A 97 24.35 -4.81 -22.82
CA ASN A 97 24.50 -5.91 -21.89
C ASN A 97 23.23 -6.75 -21.72
N GLY A 98 22.17 -6.45 -22.44
CA GLY A 98 20.93 -7.21 -22.40
C GLY A 98 19.90 -6.72 -23.41
N TYR A 99 18.89 -7.55 -23.60
CA TYR A 99 17.74 -7.28 -24.45
C TYR A 99 16.43 -7.40 -23.66
N PHE A 100 15.47 -6.57 -24.02
CA PHE A 100 14.07 -6.77 -23.65
C PHE A 100 13.34 -7.33 -24.87
N SER A 101 12.54 -8.39 -24.66
CA SER A 101 11.76 -9.00 -25.72
C SER A 101 10.43 -9.50 -25.17
N ASN A 102 9.38 -9.42 -25.98
CA ASN A 102 8.08 -10.02 -25.67
C ASN A 102 8.05 -11.53 -25.98
N GLU A 103 9.02 -11.99 -26.75
CA GLU A 103 9.16 -13.41 -27.15
C GLU A 103 10.52 -13.95 -26.70
N LYS A 104 10.61 -15.28 -26.58
CA LYS A 104 11.87 -15.93 -26.22
C LYS A 104 12.89 -15.73 -27.36
N ILE A 105 14.02 -15.13 -27.04
CA ILE A 105 15.14 -14.99 -27.96
C ILE A 105 15.82 -16.35 -28.08
N THR A 106 15.95 -16.87 -29.31
CA THR A 106 16.50 -18.21 -29.59
C THR A 106 17.73 -18.20 -30.51
N ASP A 107 18.09 -17.05 -31.02
CA ASP A 107 19.20 -16.84 -31.96
C ASP A 107 20.53 -16.46 -31.29
N ILE A 108 20.56 -16.44 -29.95
CA ILE A 108 21.77 -16.19 -29.16
C ILE A 108 22.23 -17.52 -28.55
N GLU A 109 23.50 -17.86 -28.72
CA GLU A 109 24.09 -19.03 -28.09
C GLU A 109 24.05 -18.92 -26.55
N GLU A 110 23.68 -20.00 -25.86
CA GLU A 110 23.56 -20.03 -24.39
C GLU A 110 24.84 -19.61 -23.66
N ALA A 111 26.01 -19.82 -24.28
CA ALA A 111 27.28 -19.41 -23.70
C ALA A 111 27.42 -17.90 -23.48
N TYR A 112 26.67 -17.07 -24.22
CA TYR A 112 26.65 -15.61 -24.10
C TYR A 112 25.51 -15.09 -23.22
N ILE A 113 24.65 -15.98 -22.69
CA ILE A 113 23.52 -15.59 -21.86
C ILE A 113 23.90 -15.77 -20.38
N ALA A 114 24.12 -14.68 -19.69
CA ALA A 114 24.40 -14.72 -18.25
C ALA A 114 23.15 -15.08 -17.43
N SER A 115 22.00 -14.54 -17.79
CA SER A 115 20.71 -14.86 -17.17
C SER A 115 19.54 -14.47 -18.07
N THR A 116 18.46 -15.23 -18.00
CA THR A 116 17.17 -14.90 -18.59
C THR A 116 16.17 -14.67 -17.48
N ILE A 117 15.58 -13.48 -17.42
CA ILE A 117 14.57 -13.14 -16.41
C ILE A 117 13.21 -13.09 -17.10
N THR A 118 12.34 -13.99 -16.71
CA THR A 118 10.96 -14.06 -17.22
C THR A 118 9.97 -13.40 -16.27
N GLN A 119 8.77 -13.10 -16.75
CA GLN A 119 7.70 -12.61 -15.89
C GLN A 119 7.36 -13.62 -14.77
N ASP A 120 7.50 -14.90 -15.05
CA ASP A 120 7.31 -15.98 -14.07
C ASP A 120 8.34 -15.91 -12.94
N ASP A 121 9.61 -15.62 -13.26
CA ASP A 121 10.66 -15.48 -12.27
C ASP A 121 10.43 -14.29 -11.35
N LEU A 122 9.99 -13.17 -11.90
CA LEU A 122 9.65 -11.97 -11.13
C LEU A 122 8.48 -12.20 -10.16
N THR A 123 7.48 -12.98 -10.57
CA THR A 123 6.30 -13.26 -9.74
C THR A 123 6.47 -14.48 -8.83
N LYS A 124 7.50 -15.30 -9.04
CA LYS A 124 7.74 -16.53 -8.28
C LYS A 124 7.90 -16.28 -6.78
N ILE A 125 8.66 -15.27 -6.40
CA ILE A 125 8.88 -14.89 -5.00
C ILE A 125 7.54 -14.44 -4.37
N SER A 126 6.79 -13.61 -5.06
CA SER A 126 5.47 -13.14 -4.58
C SER A 126 4.49 -14.30 -4.41
N ARG A 127 4.42 -15.20 -5.39
CA ARG A 127 3.59 -16.43 -5.29
C ARG A 127 4.03 -17.34 -4.15
N GLN A 128 5.34 -17.51 -3.94
CA GLN A 128 5.85 -18.33 -2.86
C GLN A 128 5.54 -17.73 -1.48
N LEU A 129 5.61 -16.41 -1.33
CA LEU A 129 5.19 -15.71 -0.12
C LEU A 129 3.67 -15.86 0.12
N ASP A 130 2.87 -15.75 -0.94
CA ASP A 130 1.42 -15.92 -0.85
C ASP A 130 1.04 -17.35 -0.40
N VAL A 131 1.66 -18.35 -0.99
CA VAL A 131 1.46 -19.77 -0.58
C VAL A 131 1.93 -20.03 0.85
N SER A 132 3.08 -19.45 1.25
CA SER A 132 3.67 -19.71 2.58
C SER A 132 2.98 -18.94 3.70
N MET A 133 2.58 -17.71 3.46
CA MET A 133 2.06 -16.80 4.48
C MET A 133 0.57 -16.46 4.30
N GLY A 134 -0.03 -16.78 3.15
CA GLY A 134 -1.42 -16.44 2.83
C GLY A 134 -2.40 -17.00 3.85
N ASN A 135 -2.22 -18.25 4.30
CA ASN A 135 -3.04 -18.87 5.33
C ASN A 135 -2.94 -18.14 6.68
N MET A 136 -1.74 -17.68 7.03
CA MET A 136 -1.51 -16.92 8.25
C MET A 136 -2.20 -15.55 8.18
N PHE A 137 -2.07 -14.85 7.05
CA PHE A 137 -2.77 -13.57 6.84
C PHE A 137 -4.29 -13.72 6.82
N GLN A 138 -4.80 -14.82 6.24
CA GLN A 138 -6.22 -15.11 6.27
C GLN A 138 -6.72 -15.36 7.70
N LEU A 139 -5.97 -16.08 8.52
CA LEU A 139 -6.30 -16.32 9.92
C LEU A 139 -6.31 -15.01 10.72
N ILE A 140 -5.31 -14.15 10.54
CA ILE A 140 -5.26 -12.82 11.16
C ILE A 140 -6.48 -11.98 10.73
N ASN A 141 -6.87 -12.03 9.46
CA ASN A 141 -8.01 -11.30 8.94
C ASN A 141 -9.33 -11.77 9.59
N VAL A 142 -9.55 -13.09 9.67
CA VAL A 142 -10.72 -13.66 10.37
C VAL A 142 -10.77 -13.21 11.83
N PHE A 143 -9.64 -13.26 12.53
CA PHE A 143 -9.55 -12.82 13.91
C PHE A 143 -9.85 -11.33 14.08
N ALA A 144 -9.32 -10.49 13.18
CA ALA A 144 -9.60 -9.05 13.16
C ALA A 144 -11.10 -8.75 12.95
N VAL A 145 -11.75 -9.47 12.03
CA VAL A 145 -13.19 -9.34 11.78
C VAL A 145 -14.01 -9.75 13.01
N LEU A 146 -13.64 -10.82 13.69
CA LEU A 146 -14.29 -11.26 14.91
C LEU A 146 -14.14 -10.24 16.05
N LEU A 147 -12.94 -9.68 16.24
CA LEU A 147 -12.70 -8.62 17.22
C LEU A 147 -13.52 -7.37 16.89
N PHE A 148 -13.56 -6.97 15.64
CA PHE A 148 -14.37 -5.83 15.20
C PHE A 148 -15.85 -6.05 15.48
N ALA A 149 -16.39 -7.22 15.15
CA ALA A 149 -17.77 -7.60 15.43
C ALA A 149 -18.09 -7.56 16.94
N LEU A 150 -17.19 -8.08 17.75
CA LEU A 150 -17.33 -8.10 19.22
C LEU A 150 -17.32 -6.67 19.78
N LEU A 151 -16.40 -5.83 19.34
CA LEU A 151 -16.31 -4.43 19.82
C LEU A 151 -17.56 -3.63 19.43
N ILE A 152 -18.02 -3.74 18.18
CA ILE A 152 -19.25 -3.08 17.71
C ILE A 152 -20.46 -3.60 18.49
N TYR A 153 -20.55 -4.92 18.73
CA TYR A 153 -21.62 -5.51 19.52
C TYR A 153 -21.63 -4.96 20.95
N LEU A 154 -20.49 -4.92 21.62
CA LEU A 154 -20.37 -4.39 22.99
C LEU A 154 -20.73 -2.90 23.04
N LEU A 155 -20.23 -2.11 22.08
CA LEU A 155 -20.52 -0.67 22.02
C LEU A 155 -22.02 -0.41 21.82
N THR A 156 -22.63 -1.06 20.84
CA THR A 156 -24.07 -0.90 20.57
C THR A 156 -24.93 -1.44 21.70
N LYS A 157 -24.53 -2.54 22.33
CA LYS A 157 -25.17 -3.08 23.54
C LYS A 157 -25.19 -2.03 24.67
N LEU A 158 -24.02 -1.41 24.93
CA LEU A 158 -23.88 -0.40 25.99
C LEU A 158 -24.70 0.86 25.69
N ILE A 159 -24.78 1.28 24.42
CA ILE A 159 -25.64 2.39 24.01
C ILE A 159 -27.12 2.07 24.28
N ILE A 160 -27.58 0.86 23.95
CA ILE A 160 -28.98 0.43 24.17
C ILE A 160 -29.28 0.36 25.65
N GLU A 161 -28.41 -0.27 26.45
CA GLU A 161 -28.59 -0.40 27.91
C GLU A 161 -28.63 1.00 28.57
N LYS A 162 -27.79 1.90 28.18
CA LYS A 162 -27.78 3.28 28.69
C LYS A 162 -29.05 4.04 28.33
N ASN A 163 -29.70 3.72 27.21
CA ASN A 163 -30.94 4.36 26.76
C ASN A 163 -32.21 3.53 27.01
N GLU A 164 -32.12 2.45 27.78
CA GLU A 164 -33.24 1.51 28.02
C GLU A 164 -34.47 2.19 28.59
N HIS A 165 -34.28 3.12 29.54
CA HIS A 165 -35.36 3.91 30.11
C HIS A 165 -36.05 4.81 29.07
N SER A 166 -35.28 5.49 28.23
CA SER A 166 -35.82 6.34 27.16
C SER A 166 -36.57 5.50 26.12
N ILE A 167 -36.04 4.32 25.76
CA ILE A 167 -36.68 3.37 24.85
C ILE A 167 -37.99 2.90 25.39
N SER A 168 -38.04 2.53 26.69
CA SER A 168 -39.25 2.09 27.38
C SER A 168 -40.32 3.19 27.45
N MET A 169 -39.91 4.44 27.72
CA MET A 169 -40.81 5.60 27.74
C MET A 169 -41.46 5.85 26.35
N VAL A 170 -40.66 5.78 25.27
CA VAL A 170 -41.16 5.94 23.91
C VAL A 170 -42.14 4.81 23.54
N LYS A 171 -41.90 3.58 24.00
CA LYS A 171 -42.86 2.47 23.84
C LYS A 171 -44.21 2.73 24.56
N ILE A 172 -44.19 3.31 25.77
CA ILE A 172 -45.41 3.69 26.49
C ILE A 172 -46.19 4.77 25.73
N LEU A 173 -45.51 5.67 25.02
CA LEU A 173 -46.11 6.70 24.17
C LEU A 173 -46.75 6.13 22.88
N GLY A 174 -46.66 4.82 22.65
CA GLY A 174 -47.33 4.13 21.54
C GLY A 174 -46.47 3.99 20.25
N TYR A 175 -45.18 4.28 20.31
CA TYR A 175 -44.29 4.03 19.16
C TYR A 175 -44.08 2.52 18.97
N GLU A 176 -44.10 2.10 17.71
CA GLU A 176 -43.81 0.71 17.36
C GLU A 176 -42.31 0.38 17.49
N ASN A 177 -42.00 -0.90 17.69
CA ASN A 177 -40.60 -1.35 17.83
C ASN A 177 -39.73 -0.98 16.61
N ASP A 178 -40.32 -1.03 15.41
CA ASP A 178 -39.61 -0.71 14.16
C ASP A 178 -39.23 0.77 14.07
N GLU A 179 -40.09 1.66 14.56
CA GLU A 179 -39.84 3.09 14.61
C GLU A 179 -38.71 3.43 15.57
N ILE A 180 -38.73 2.81 16.74
CA ILE A 180 -37.70 2.97 17.79
C ILE A 180 -36.35 2.45 17.28
N VAL A 181 -36.34 1.26 16.71
CA VAL A 181 -35.13 0.66 16.12
C VAL A 181 -34.55 1.52 15.01
N ARG A 182 -35.42 2.02 14.12
CA ARG A 182 -34.99 2.90 13.02
C ARG A 182 -34.34 4.18 13.56
N LEU A 183 -34.86 4.77 14.60
CA LEU A 183 -34.31 5.96 15.22
C LEU A 183 -32.87 5.74 15.75
N TYR A 184 -32.67 4.66 16.51
CA TYR A 184 -31.37 4.34 17.13
C TYR A 184 -30.37 3.73 16.14
N LEU A 185 -30.80 2.77 15.31
CA LEU A 185 -29.87 2.07 14.41
C LEU A 185 -29.47 2.93 13.21
N VAL A 186 -30.36 3.76 12.65
CA VAL A 186 -29.98 4.64 11.54
C VAL A 186 -28.93 5.67 11.98
N SER A 187 -29.12 6.30 13.13
CA SER A 187 -28.11 7.21 13.68
C SER A 187 -26.77 6.54 13.89
N THR A 188 -26.78 5.33 14.50
CA THR A 188 -25.57 4.56 14.72
C THR A 188 -24.92 4.11 13.41
N SER A 189 -25.70 3.76 12.38
CA SER A 189 -25.21 3.36 11.07
C SER A 189 -24.39 4.47 10.40
N TRP A 190 -24.85 5.71 10.47
CA TRP A 190 -24.09 6.84 9.94
C TRP A 190 -22.78 7.06 10.67
N VAL A 191 -22.81 6.97 12.01
CA VAL A 191 -21.58 7.10 12.82
C VAL A 191 -20.59 5.99 12.48
N VAL A 192 -21.06 4.75 12.36
CA VAL A 192 -20.19 3.62 11.99
C VAL A 192 -19.62 3.79 10.58
N ALA A 193 -20.42 4.16 9.59
CA ALA A 193 -19.96 4.36 8.23
C ALA A 193 -18.86 5.44 8.15
N VAL A 194 -19.07 6.59 8.79
CA VAL A 194 -18.07 7.66 8.85
C VAL A 194 -16.82 7.19 9.61
N SER A 195 -16.98 6.49 10.72
CA SER A 195 -15.86 5.97 11.52
C SER A 195 -15.02 4.95 10.73
N VAL A 196 -15.66 4.06 9.95
CA VAL A 196 -14.94 3.12 9.08
C VAL A 196 -14.14 3.85 8.02
N LEU A 197 -14.71 4.87 7.36
CA LEU A 197 -13.98 5.67 6.37
C LEU A 197 -12.78 6.40 6.99
N LEU A 198 -12.97 7.01 8.15
CA LEU A 198 -11.89 7.69 8.88
C LEU A 198 -10.80 6.71 9.30
N SER A 199 -11.18 5.52 9.79
CA SER A 199 -10.21 4.49 10.19
C SER A 199 -9.39 3.97 9.03
N LEU A 200 -9.98 3.81 7.84
CA LEU A 200 -9.25 3.43 6.62
C LEU A 200 -8.21 4.49 6.23
N TRP A 201 -8.58 5.77 6.33
CA TRP A 201 -7.65 6.86 6.04
C TRP A 201 -6.48 6.89 7.04
N ILE A 202 -6.77 6.79 8.35
CA ILE A 202 -5.76 6.74 9.42
C ILE A 202 -4.86 5.51 9.25
N ALA A 203 -5.43 4.33 8.99
CA ALA A 203 -4.68 3.09 8.78
C ALA A 203 -3.72 3.21 7.59
N THR A 204 -4.19 3.79 6.47
CA THR A 204 -3.35 4.01 5.30
C THR A 204 -2.18 4.95 5.60
N TRP A 205 -2.44 6.04 6.31
CA TRP A 205 -1.39 6.96 6.73
C TRP A 205 -0.37 6.27 7.65
N THR A 206 -0.84 5.52 8.64
CA THR A 206 0.01 4.78 9.58
C THR A 206 0.88 3.75 8.86
N ILE A 207 0.30 2.97 7.93
CA ILE A 207 1.06 1.99 7.14
C ILE A 207 2.14 2.67 6.31
N LYS A 208 1.84 3.79 5.65
CA LYS A 208 2.82 4.55 4.88
C LYS A 208 3.99 5.02 5.75
N VAL A 209 3.70 5.55 6.93
CA VAL A 209 4.76 6.01 7.86
C VAL A 209 5.64 4.83 8.30
N ILE A 210 5.04 3.74 8.75
CA ILE A 210 5.78 2.54 9.18
C ILE A 210 6.61 2.00 8.01
N TYR A 211 6.04 1.95 6.80
CA TYR A 211 6.70 1.43 5.62
C TYR A 211 7.96 2.21 5.27
N VAL A 212 7.91 3.54 5.32
CA VAL A 212 9.10 4.40 5.07
C VAL A 212 10.20 4.10 6.08
N TYR A 213 9.87 3.95 7.36
CA TYR A 213 10.86 3.59 8.39
C TYR A 213 11.47 2.20 8.14
N MET A 214 10.66 1.22 7.80
CA MET A 214 11.15 -0.13 7.48
C MET A 214 12.05 -0.14 6.24
N MET A 215 11.66 0.58 5.19
CA MET A 215 12.45 0.66 3.96
C MET A 215 13.72 1.49 4.10
N ALA A 216 13.81 2.38 5.07
CA ALA A 216 15.02 3.15 5.31
C ALA A 216 16.22 2.26 5.71
N GLU A 217 15.98 1.15 6.38
CA GLU A 217 17.02 0.18 6.79
C GLU A 217 17.20 -0.98 5.78
N PHE A 218 16.25 -1.12 4.86
CA PHE A 218 16.30 -2.19 3.85
C PHE A 218 17.26 -1.80 2.72
N SER A 219 18.10 -2.74 2.26
CA SER A 219 18.96 -2.52 1.09
C SER A 219 18.10 -2.56 -0.18
N GLY A 220 18.00 -1.43 -0.88
CA GLY A 220 17.10 -1.23 -2.00
C GLY A 220 15.83 -0.46 -1.63
N TRP A 221 14.83 -0.49 -2.49
CA TRP A 221 13.53 0.14 -2.30
C TRP A 221 12.46 -0.65 -3.02
N LEU A 222 11.32 -0.83 -2.36
CA LEU A 222 10.10 -1.35 -2.95
C LEU A 222 9.02 -0.30 -2.77
N SER A 223 8.34 0.08 -3.83
CA SER A 223 7.24 1.06 -3.75
C SER A 223 6.00 0.42 -3.12
N LEU A 224 5.42 1.09 -2.11
CA LEU A 224 4.17 0.65 -1.49
C LEU A 224 2.99 0.99 -2.42
N TYR A 225 2.43 -0.02 -3.05
CA TYR A 225 1.21 0.12 -3.84
C TYR A 225 0.04 -0.55 -3.12
N ILE A 226 -1.02 0.21 -2.86
CA ILE A 226 -2.27 -0.31 -2.30
C ILE A 226 -3.34 -0.17 -3.37
N GLU A 227 -3.86 -1.31 -3.83
CA GLU A 227 -4.91 -1.33 -4.85
C GLU A 227 -6.19 -0.62 -4.34
N PRO A 228 -6.75 0.35 -5.07
CA PRO A 228 -7.94 1.09 -4.65
C PRO A 228 -9.16 0.19 -4.35
N ALA A 229 -9.26 -0.97 -5.01
CA ALA A 229 -10.33 -1.93 -4.76
C ALA A 229 -10.32 -2.50 -3.33
N ILE A 230 -9.16 -2.50 -2.66
CA ILE A 230 -9.04 -2.98 -1.27
C ILE A 230 -9.84 -2.09 -0.32
N TYR A 231 -9.84 -0.77 -0.52
CA TYR A 231 -10.60 0.16 0.33
C TYR A 231 -12.10 -0.13 0.27
N TRP A 232 -12.63 -0.38 -0.92
CA TRP A 232 -14.03 -0.77 -1.10
C TRP A 232 -14.35 -2.12 -0.47
N LYS A 233 -13.48 -3.11 -0.62
CA LYS A 233 -13.65 -4.44 0.00
C LYS A 233 -13.68 -4.32 1.53
N MET A 234 -12.76 -3.56 2.12
CA MET A 234 -12.71 -3.33 3.58
C MET A 234 -13.93 -2.57 4.08
N PHE A 235 -14.35 -1.52 3.38
CA PHE A 235 -15.56 -0.75 3.73
C PHE A 235 -16.80 -1.63 3.70
N LEU A 236 -17.02 -2.38 2.62
CA LEU A 236 -18.18 -3.27 2.47
C LEU A 236 -18.16 -4.39 3.53
N MET A 237 -16.99 -4.96 3.81
CA MET A 237 -16.86 -5.96 4.86
C MET A 237 -17.19 -5.38 6.24
N GLY A 238 -16.69 -4.20 6.58
CA GLY A 238 -17.01 -3.51 7.82
C GLY A 238 -18.51 -3.23 7.96
N MET A 239 -19.16 -2.73 6.91
CA MET A 239 -20.60 -2.48 6.88
C MET A 239 -21.43 -3.77 6.96
N ALA A 240 -20.98 -4.87 6.34
CA ALA A 240 -21.64 -6.17 6.44
C ALA A 240 -21.60 -6.71 7.87
N VAL A 241 -20.45 -6.63 8.53
CA VAL A 241 -20.32 -7.03 9.94
C VAL A 241 -21.21 -6.17 10.83
N TYR A 242 -21.22 -4.85 10.61
CA TYR A 242 -22.13 -3.96 11.34
C TYR A 242 -23.60 -4.34 11.13
N ALA A 243 -24.01 -4.63 9.89
CA ALA A 243 -25.39 -5.04 9.59
C ALA A 243 -25.80 -6.31 10.34
N LEU A 244 -24.89 -7.29 10.44
CA LEU A 244 -25.13 -8.51 11.25
C LEU A 244 -25.31 -8.18 12.73
N VAL A 245 -24.46 -7.32 13.28
CA VAL A 245 -24.58 -6.87 14.67
C VAL A 245 -25.87 -6.07 14.89
N ALA A 246 -26.24 -5.19 13.95
CA ALA A 246 -27.47 -4.42 14.02
C ALA A 246 -28.72 -5.32 14.04
N LEU A 247 -28.71 -6.42 13.26
CA LEU A 247 -29.79 -7.42 13.32
C LEU A 247 -29.90 -8.05 14.71
N LEU A 248 -28.79 -8.40 15.34
CA LEU A 248 -28.80 -8.94 16.71
C LEU A 248 -29.36 -7.91 17.71
N GLN A 249 -29.02 -6.66 17.57
CA GLN A 249 -29.48 -5.59 18.45
C GLN A 249 -30.95 -5.23 18.19
N PHE A 250 -31.45 -5.39 16.97
CA PHE A 250 -32.90 -5.28 16.68
C PHE A 250 -33.72 -6.19 17.57
N PHE A 251 -33.38 -7.48 17.63
CA PHE A 251 -34.08 -8.44 18.50
C PHE A 251 -33.97 -8.09 19.99
N ARG A 252 -32.89 -7.46 20.39
CA ARG A 252 -32.68 -7.04 21.77
C ARG A 252 -33.57 -5.85 22.13
N ILE A 253 -33.62 -4.80 21.29
CA ILE A 253 -34.50 -3.63 21.50
C ILE A 253 -35.97 -4.04 21.55
N SER A 254 -36.38 -4.97 20.70
CA SER A 254 -37.76 -5.48 20.67
C SER A 254 -38.14 -6.17 21.97
N LYS A 255 -37.19 -6.78 22.68
CA LYS A 255 -37.43 -7.50 23.95
C LYS A 255 -37.41 -6.61 25.19
N ILE A 256 -37.09 -5.31 25.09
CA ILE A 256 -37.13 -4.40 26.24
C ILE A 256 -38.59 -4.22 26.71
N PRO A 257 -38.92 -4.55 27.98
CA PRO A 257 -40.28 -4.45 28.50
C PRO A 257 -40.66 -2.98 28.75
N MET A 258 -41.95 -2.68 28.65
CA MET A 258 -42.50 -1.34 28.93
C MET A 258 -42.45 -0.98 30.42
N GLU A 259 -42.38 -2.00 31.31
CA GLU A 259 -42.34 -1.83 32.75
C GLU A 259 -41.06 -1.17 33.27
N THR A 260 -39.98 -1.22 32.52
CA THR A 260 -38.66 -0.64 32.93
C THR A 260 -38.77 0.88 33.21
N ALA A 261 -39.63 1.58 32.50
CA ALA A 261 -39.87 3.01 32.70
C ALA A 261 -40.68 3.32 33.99
N LEU A 262 -41.48 2.39 34.46
CA LEU A 262 -42.31 2.56 35.65
C LEU A 262 -41.59 2.18 36.94
N LYS A 263 -40.58 1.32 36.86
CA LYS A 263 -39.91 0.74 38.02
C LYS A 263 -38.91 1.67 38.74
N ASN A 264 -38.52 2.79 38.11
CA ASN A 264 -37.58 3.79 38.65
C ASN A 264 -38.25 5.08 39.16
N ILE A 265 -39.55 5.02 39.48
CA ILE A 265 -40.31 6.16 40.07
C ILE A 265 -40.49 6.02 41.61
N GLU A 266 -39.93 4.95 42.19
CA GLU A 266 -39.84 4.80 43.64
C GLU A 266 -38.50 5.19 44.24
#